data_cc1c95cb6d25fde7d8288f11c7e75020
#
_entry.id   cc1c95cb6d25fde7d8288f11c7e75020
#
_cell.length_a   1.000
_cell.length_b   1.000
_cell.length_c   1.000
_cell.angle_alpha   90.00
_cell.angle_beta   90.00
_cell.angle_gamma   90.00
#
_symmetry.space_group_name_H-M   'P 1'
#
loop_
_entity.id
_entity.type
_entity.pdbx_description
1 polymer ?
#
loop_
_entity_poly.entity_id
_entity_poly.type
_entity_poly.pdbx_seq_one_letter_code
_entity_poly.pdbx_strand_id
1 'polypeptide(L)'
;MIQTHFEHWPVRVPYTLTVPETTLYDNLEISARRYPEKTAIYYYGAEITYRQLLREVDALAGFLEKKLSVTRGEKVLLFVQNSPQFVIGYYAILRAGGVVVPINPMNTAEELRFYIHDCQMKTGIIGQELYERIQPVFDSTTLKNVIVAAYCDYLSPDSLNEDIPEEVKKGAIELLNHDHTIWKDAVQGLFAPSEMTALADDLAVLPYTSGTTGLPKGCMHTHRTVQANTFGGYHWLNATSDAICLATLPLFHVTGMVHSMHIPILSGATVIMMTRWDREYARKVIRDLKVTHWINISTMLIDFLANPALIKEDMSSLMNLAGGGAALPAAVGEKLYKMTGLKFIEGYGLSETIAQTHFNPPDRSKLQCLGIPSFDVDARVIDPVHLTELGTGQEGEIIVSGPQIFLGYFNREEENENSFIEIEGKKFFRTGDIGKRDEEGYYFIVDRVKRMINASGFKVWPTEIEGVLYQHPAVLQACVVGIPDERRGETVKAFIILNKEFEGNIDAEEIVNWSKERMAAYKYPRHIEFRDSLPMTSSGKLLWRKLQEEEKQKVMG
;
A
#
# COMPACT_ATOMS: atom_id res chain seq x y z
N MET A 1 8.14 -13.82 27.64
CA MET A 1 7.24 -14.74 26.92
C MET A 1 8.04 -15.54 25.91
N ILE A 2 7.84 -16.86 25.82
CA ILE A 2 8.42 -17.69 24.74
C ILE A 2 7.74 -17.22 23.46
N GLN A 3 8.51 -16.65 22.55
CA GLN A 3 7.98 -16.19 21.25
C GLN A 3 7.89 -17.41 20.33
N THR A 4 6.77 -18.12 20.38
CA THR A 4 6.51 -19.36 19.63
C THR A 4 6.74 -19.22 18.13
N HIS A 5 6.53 -18.02 17.58
CA HIS A 5 6.74 -17.74 16.17
C HIS A 5 8.21 -17.90 15.71
N PHE A 6 9.20 -17.86 16.59
CA PHE A 6 10.59 -18.10 16.21
C PHE A 6 10.88 -19.55 15.79
N GLU A 7 10.04 -20.51 16.18
CA GLU A 7 10.12 -21.89 15.68
C GLU A 7 9.78 -21.98 14.17
N HIS A 8 9.05 -20.99 13.68
CA HIS A 8 8.63 -20.86 12.28
C HIS A 8 9.38 -19.77 11.52
N TRP A 9 10.41 -19.16 12.14
CA TRP A 9 11.20 -18.11 11.53
C TRP A 9 11.92 -18.58 10.26
N PRO A 10 12.08 -17.73 9.21
CA PRO A 10 12.77 -18.13 7.99
C PRO A 10 14.20 -18.59 8.27
N VAL A 11 14.59 -19.69 7.64
CA VAL A 11 15.92 -20.28 7.82
C VAL A 11 17.01 -19.30 7.37
N ARG A 12 18.05 -19.15 8.20
CA ARG A 12 19.21 -18.25 7.94
C ARG A 12 18.90 -16.75 7.95
N VAL A 13 17.73 -16.36 8.46
CA VAL A 13 17.39 -14.97 8.71
C VAL A 13 17.62 -14.66 10.19
N PRO A 14 18.31 -13.54 10.55
CA PRO A 14 18.52 -13.17 11.96
C PRO A 14 17.19 -12.89 12.66
N TYR A 15 17.12 -13.09 13.97
CA TYR A 15 15.88 -12.84 14.74
C TYR A 15 15.63 -11.35 15.03
N THR A 16 16.68 -10.55 15.05
CA THR A 16 16.64 -9.11 15.31
C THR A 16 17.40 -8.37 14.21
N LEU A 17 17.10 -7.09 14.07
CA LEU A 17 17.68 -6.25 13.03
C LEU A 17 18.25 -4.96 13.63
N THR A 18 19.51 -4.69 13.38
CA THR A 18 20.06 -3.35 13.63
C THR A 18 19.66 -2.42 12.50
N VAL A 19 18.75 -1.50 12.80
CA VAL A 19 18.32 -0.47 11.83
C VAL A 19 19.45 0.55 11.66
N PRO A 20 19.87 0.84 10.41
CA PRO A 20 20.91 1.84 10.17
C PRO A 20 20.51 3.24 10.65
N GLU A 21 21.49 4.00 11.11
CA GLU A 21 21.35 5.41 11.49
C GLU A 21 21.60 6.37 10.33
N THR A 22 21.37 5.90 9.10
CA THR A 22 21.52 6.65 7.86
C THR A 22 20.16 7.07 7.32
N THR A 23 20.15 7.98 6.35
CA THR A 23 18.94 8.37 5.64
C THR A 23 18.62 7.38 4.51
N LEU A 24 17.42 7.47 3.94
CA LEU A 24 17.05 6.67 2.77
C LEU A 24 17.87 7.02 1.52
N TYR A 25 18.33 8.29 1.41
CA TYR A 25 19.19 8.70 0.31
C TYR A 25 20.54 7.97 0.32
N ASP A 26 21.10 7.71 1.50
CA ASP A 26 22.37 6.97 1.62
C ASP A 26 22.29 5.58 0.96
N ASN A 27 21.13 4.92 0.97
CA ASN A 27 20.94 3.62 0.31
C ASN A 27 21.14 3.75 -1.20
N LEU A 28 20.61 4.80 -1.82
CA LEU A 28 20.80 5.08 -3.24
C LEU A 28 22.26 5.42 -3.56
N GLU A 29 22.86 6.30 -2.77
CA GLU A 29 24.27 6.71 -2.96
C GLU A 29 25.20 5.51 -2.87
N ILE A 30 25.03 4.64 -1.86
CA ILE A 30 25.83 3.42 -1.68
C ILE A 30 25.65 2.47 -2.87
N SER A 31 24.43 2.24 -3.32
CA SER A 31 24.14 1.36 -4.45
C SER A 31 24.70 1.91 -5.76
N ALA A 32 24.62 3.21 -5.98
CA ALA A 32 25.20 3.87 -7.14
C ALA A 32 26.73 3.81 -7.15
N ARG A 33 27.39 3.87 -5.98
CA ARG A 33 28.84 3.67 -5.86
C ARG A 33 29.25 2.23 -6.11
N ARG A 34 28.43 1.24 -5.66
CA ARG A 34 28.72 -0.19 -5.84
C ARG A 34 28.46 -0.67 -7.27
N TYR A 35 27.38 -0.18 -7.90
CA TYR A 35 26.89 -0.70 -9.18
C TYR A 35 26.58 0.43 -10.18
N PRO A 36 27.53 1.34 -10.49
CA PRO A 36 27.25 2.58 -11.23
C PRO A 36 26.66 2.34 -12.62
N GLU A 37 27.14 1.33 -13.35
CA GLU A 37 26.68 1.05 -14.73
C GLU A 37 25.51 0.06 -14.80
N LYS A 38 25.09 -0.47 -13.66
CA LYS A 38 23.95 -1.39 -13.61
C LYS A 38 22.64 -0.63 -13.79
N THR A 39 21.72 -1.22 -14.51
CA THR A 39 20.35 -0.73 -14.65
C THR A 39 19.65 -0.70 -13.28
N ALA A 40 19.31 0.49 -12.81
CA ALA A 40 18.50 0.71 -11.62
C ALA A 40 17.01 0.61 -11.95
N ILE A 41 16.60 1.24 -13.05
CA ILE A 41 15.20 1.27 -13.51
C ILE A 41 15.15 0.90 -14.99
N TYR A 42 14.30 -0.06 -15.32
CA TYR A 42 13.84 -0.33 -16.68
C TYR A 42 12.40 0.19 -16.83
N TYR A 43 12.18 1.04 -17.82
CA TYR A 43 10.90 1.69 -18.05
C TYR A 43 10.53 1.65 -19.53
N TYR A 44 9.63 0.76 -19.90
CA TYR A 44 9.14 0.58 -21.28
C TYR A 44 10.23 0.61 -22.37
N GLY A 45 11.28 -0.19 -22.19
CA GLY A 45 12.37 -0.30 -23.17
C GLY A 45 13.55 0.64 -22.92
N ALA A 46 13.42 1.61 -22.02
CA ALA A 46 14.54 2.47 -21.62
C ALA A 46 15.19 2.00 -20.32
N GLU A 47 16.51 2.15 -20.24
CA GLU A 47 17.30 1.78 -19.08
C GLU A 47 17.92 3.02 -18.43
N ILE A 48 17.80 3.13 -17.11
CA ILE A 48 18.42 4.19 -16.30
C ILE A 48 19.38 3.50 -15.36
N THR A 49 20.69 3.83 -15.49
CA THR A 49 21.71 3.26 -14.62
C THR A 49 21.67 3.90 -13.22
N TYR A 50 22.27 3.22 -12.23
CA TYR A 50 22.41 3.78 -10.88
C TYR A 50 23.19 5.10 -10.87
N ARG A 51 24.20 5.23 -11.72
CA ARG A 51 24.96 6.49 -11.90
C ARG A 51 24.06 7.60 -12.42
N GLN A 52 23.25 7.31 -13.42
CA GLN A 52 22.31 8.29 -13.98
C GLN A 52 21.25 8.68 -12.95
N LEU A 53 20.66 7.69 -12.27
CA LEU A 53 19.65 7.90 -11.23
C LEU A 53 20.18 8.84 -10.13
N LEU A 54 21.38 8.55 -9.58
CA LEU A 54 21.99 9.39 -8.55
C LEU A 54 22.26 10.81 -9.05
N ARG A 55 22.83 10.96 -10.25
CA ARG A 55 23.11 12.27 -10.86
C ARG A 55 21.85 13.12 -10.99
N GLU A 56 20.75 12.53 -11.45
CA GLU A 56 19.49 13.25 -11.66
C GLU A 56 18.79 13.57 -10.34
N VAL A 57 18.89 12.69 -9.35
CA VAL A 57 18.45 12.97 -7.98
C VAL A 57 19.20 14.16 -7.39
N ASP A 58 20.53 14.19 -7.50
CA ASP A 58 21.34 15.31 -6.99
C ASP A 58 21.06 16.62 -7.73
N ALA A 59 20.91 16.58 -9.05
CA ALA A 59 20.57 17.78 -9.85
C ALA A 59 19.22 18.35 -9.45
N LEU A 60 18.20 17.49 -9.31
CA LEU A 60 16.87 17.93 -8.88
C LEU A 60 16.86 18.42 -7.42
N ALA A 61 17.61 17.77 -6.52
CA ALA A 61 17.75 18.24 -5.14
C ALA A 61 18.37 19.65 -5.09
N GLY A 62 19.45 19.87 -5.84
CA GLY A 62 20.06 21.19 -5.97
C GLY A 62 19.11 22.24 -6.56
N PHE A 63 18.25 21.87 -7.51
CA PHE A 63 17.20 22.73 -8.05
C PHE A 63 16.15 23.06 -6.96
N LEU A 64 15.66 22.07 -6.22
CA LEU A 64 14.72 22.26 -5.12
C LEU A 64 15.26 23.23 -4.06
N GLU A 65 16.53 23.06 -3.64
CA GLU A 65 17.16 23.93 -2.66
C GLU A 65 17.37 25.36 -3.20
N LYS A 66 18.02 25.50 -4.34
CA LYS A 66 18.57 26.79 -4.81
C LYS A 66 17.60 27.62 -5.61
N LYS A 67 16.64 27.00 -6.29
CA LYS A 67 15.63 27.69 -7.10
C LYS A 67 14.29 27.78 -6.42
N LEU A 68 13.85 26.71 -5.75
CA LEU A 68 12.54 26.65 -5.11
C LEU A 68 12.62 26.86 -3.60
N SER A 69 13.85 27.03 -3.05
CA SER A 69 14.10 27.34 -1.63
C SER A 69 13.53 26.29 -0.67
N VAL A 70 13.51 25.03 -1.09
CA VAL A 70 13.13 23.92 -0.22
C VAL A 70 14.16 23.79 0.90
N THR A 71 13.68 23.72 2.14
CA THR A 71 14.49 23.62 3.35
C THR A 71 14.19 22.34 4.13
N ARG A 72 15.08 22.00 5.07
CA ARG A 72 14.91 20.79 5.93
C ARG A 72 13.54 20.80 6.63
N GLY A 73 12.83 19.69 6.51
CA GLY A 73 11.49 19.47 7.10
C GLY A 73 10.33 20.07 6.32
N GLU A 74 10.59 20.79 5.21
CA GLU A 74 9.53 21.29 4.34
C GLU A 74 8.83 20.12 3.59
N LYS A 75 7.49 20.16 3.57
CA LYS A 75 6.65 19.16 2.91
C LYS A 75 6.54 19.49 1.44
N VAL A 76 6.89 18.53 0.59
CA VAL A 76 6.85 18.66 -0.87
C VAL A 76 5.85 17.67 -1.44
N LEU A 77 4.90 18.16 -2.22
CA LEU A 77 3.91 17.34 -2.91
C LEU A 77 4.59 16.47 -3.99
N LEU A 78 4.33 15.17 -3.96
CA LEU A 78 4.71 14.26 -5.03
C LEU A 78 3.43 13.63 -5.62
N PHE A 79 2.92 14.22 -6.70
CA PHE A 79 1.66 13.87 -7.36
C PHE A 79 1.93 13.36 -8.77
N VAL A 80 2.48 12.13 -8.85
CA VAL A 80 3.03 11.51 -10.05
C VAL A 80 2.67 10.02 -10.05
N GLN A 81 2.38 9.46 -11.23
CA GLN A 81 2.23 8.00 -11.40
C GLN A 81 3.57 7.28 -11.22
N ASN A 82 3.52 5.94 -11.17
CA ASN A 82 4.73 5.12 -11.23
C ASN A 82 5.54 5.47 -12.48
N SER A 83 6.71 6.02 -12.28
CA SER A 83 7.62 6.49 -13.33
C SER A 83 9.02 6.72 -12.76
N PRO A 84 10.05 6.83 -13.59
CA PRO A 84 11.37 7.27 -13.12
C PRO A 84 11.31 8.60 -12.36
N GLN A 85 10.43 9.52 -12.80
CA GLN A 85 10.24 10.81 -12.15
C GLN A 85 9.71 10.67 -10.72
N PHE A 86 8.89 9.67 -10.41
CA PHE A 86 8.47 9.41 -9.04
C PHE A 86 9.68 9.08 -8.16
N VAL A 87 10.52 8.15 -8.59
CA VAL A 87 11.71 7.72 -7.84
C VAL A 87 12.71 8.86 -7.68
N ILE A 88 13.05 9.55 -8.78
CA ILE A 88 13.99 10.67 -8.78
C ILE A 88 13.46 11.79 -7.88
N GLY A 89 12.18 12.16 -8.03
CA GLY A 89 11.52 13.19 -7.22
C GLY A 89 11.51 12.84 -5.74
N TYR A 90 11.16 11.59 -5.41
CA TYR A 90 11.16 11.11 -4.03
C TYR A 90 12.53 11.26 -3.37
N TYR A 91 13.58 10.72 -3.99
CA TYR A 91 14.94 10.79 -3.44
C TYR A 91 15.54 12.20 -3.48
N ALA A 92 15.18 13.03 -4.48
CA ALA A 92 15.62 14.42 -4.54
C ALA A 92 15.02 15.28 -3.41
N ILE A 93 13.75 15.07 -3.08
CA ILE A 93 13.12 15.74 -1.93
C ILE A 93 13.86 15.37 -0.65
N LEU A 94 14.13 14.07 -0.43
CA LEU A 94 14.90 13.61 0.74
C LEU A 94 16.32 14.17 0.76
N ARG A 95 17.00 14.21 -0.39
CA ARG A 95 18.36 14.73 -0.54
C ARG A 95 18.44 16.24 -0.21
N ALA A 96 17.39 16.99 -0.52
CA ALA A 96 17.22 18.39 -0.15
C ALA A 96 16.78 18.58 1.32
N GLY A 97 16.65 17.50 2.10
CA GLY A 97 16.17 17.52 3.49
C GLY A 97 14.67 17.73 3.64
N GLY A 98 13.91 17.69 2.54
CA GLY A 98 12.45 17.82 2.55
C GLY A 98 11.73 16.54 2.98
N VAL A 99 10.43 16.66 3.23
CA VAL A 99 9.52 15.55 3.57
C VAL A 99 8.63 15.25 2.37
N VAL A 100 8.64 14.02 1.91
CA VAL A 100 7.80 13.60 0.76
C VAL A 100 6.35 13.46 1.18
N VAL A 101 5.43 14.09 0.44
CA VAL A 101 3.99 13.89 0.59
C VAL A 101 3.46 13.24 -0.69
N PRO A 102 3.50 11.88 -0.74
CA PRO A 102 3.06 11.16 -1.93
C PRO A 102 1.54 11.08 -1.95
N ILE A 103 0.92 11.57 -3.02
CA ILE A 103 -0.54 11.63 -3.15
C ILE A 103 -1.00 10.75 -4.31
N ASN A 104 -2.13 10.09 -4.10
CA ASN A 104 -2.75 9.24 -5.11
C ASN A 104 -3.13 10.05 -6.36
N PRO A 105 -2.61 9.71 -7.55
CA PRO A 105 -2.95 10.38 -8.81
C PRO A 105 -4.44 10.40 -9.17
N MET A 106 -5.27 9.59 -8.50
CA MET A 106 -6.72 9.57 -8.71
C MET A 106 -7.47 10.61 -7.86
N ASN A 107 -6.81 11.28 -6.91
CA ASN A 107 -7.45 12.28 -6.07
C ASN A 107 -8.00 13.47 -6.88
N THR A 108 -9.14 13.99 -6.42
CA THR A 108 -9.81 15.15 -7.00
C THR A 108 -9.12 16.46 -6.58
N ALA A 109 -9.47 17.56 -7.26
CA ALA A 109 -8.96 18.89 -6.90
C ALA A 109 -9.31 19.27 -5.44
N GLU A 110 -10.51 18.89 -4.95
CA GLU A 110 -10.94 19.18 -3.58
C GLU A 110 -10.11 18.43 -2.54
N GLU A 111 -9.83 17.15 -2.80
CA GLU A 111 -8.95 16.35 -1.93
C GLU A 111 -7.52 16.91 -1.95
N LEU A 112 -7.01 17.34 -3.11
CA LEU A 112 -5.69 17.96 -3.23
C LEU A 112 -5.62 19.26 -2.43
N ARG A 113 -6.66 20.09 -2.47
CA ARG A 113 -6.75 21.32 -1.66
C ARG A 113 -6.61 21.00 -0.17
N PHE A 114 -7.27 19.95 0.30
CA PHE A 114 -7.15 19.50 1.68
C PHE A 114 -5.69 19.16 2.04
N TYR A 115 -5.01 18.29 1.27
CA TYR A 115 -3.64 17.89 1.58
C TYR A 115 -2.65 19.06 1.55
N ILE A 116 -2.80 19.97 0.57
CA ILE A 116 -1.93 21.14 0.45
C ILE A 116 -2.11 22.05 1.66
N HIS A 117 -3.34 22.27 2.12
CA HIS A 117 -3.62 23.06 3.32
C HIS A 117 -3.13 22.39 4.59
N ASP A 118 -3.38 21.09 4.77
CA ASP A 118 -2.99 20.34 5.97
C ASP A 118 -1.46 20.38 6.17
N CYS A 119 -0.70 20.23 5.09
CA CYS A 119 0.77 20.26 5.09
C CYS A 119 1.39 21.64 4.82
N GLN A 120 0.62 22.65 4.46
CA GLN A 120 1.10 23.99 4.05
C GLN A 120 2.16 23.91 2.93
N MET A 121 1.94 23.02 1.95
CA MET A 121 2.90 22.78 0.88
C MET A 121 3.01 23.96 -0.07
N LYS A 122 4.26 24.36 -0.39
CA LYS A 122 4.58 25.45 -1.31
C LYS A 122 5.12 24.94 -2.64
N THR A 123 5.72 23.74 -2.62
CA THR A 123 6.43 23.12 -3.74
C THR A 123 5.82 21.76 -4.06
N GLY A 124 5.71 21.42 -5.36
CA GLY A 124 5.21 20.13 -5.81
C GLY A 124 5.83 19.65 -7.11
N ILE A 125 5.91 18.33 -7.24
CA ILE A 125 6.27 17.62 -8.47
C ILE A 125 5.01 16.91 -8.96
N ILE A 126 4.59 17.19 -10.20
CA ILE A 126 3.28 16.81 -10.72
C ILE A 126 3.43 16.17 -12.10
N GLY A 127 2.79 15.02 -12.31
CA GLY A 127 2.67 14.43 -13.64
C GLY A 127 1.85 15.34 -14.57
N GLN A 128 2.32 15.52 -15.81
CA GLN A 128 1.67 16.45 -16.74
C GLN A 128 0.20 16.10 -17.02
N GLU A 129 -0.17 14.82 -17.01
CA GLU A 129 -1.55 14.36 -17.21
C GLU A 129 -2.48 14.72 -16.04
N LEU A 130 -1.89 15.11 -14.90
CA LEU A 130 -2.58 15.53 -13.67
C LEU A 130 -2.64 17.06 -13.54
N TYR A 131 -1.94 17.79 -14.41
CA TYR A 131 -1.78 19.24 -14.31
C TYR A 131 -3.11 19.99 -14.40
N GLU A 132 -3.97 19.65 -15.35
CA GLU A 132 -5.31 20.25 -15.48
C GLU A 132 -6.18 20.00 -14.24
N ARG A 133 -6.02 18.84 -13.59
CA ARG A 133 -6.77 18.49 -12.38
C ARG A 133 -6.37 19.32 -11.17
N ILE A 134 -5.09 19.65 -11.03
CA ILE A 134 -4.59 20.44 -9.89
C ILE A 134 -4.67 21.95 -10.16
N GLN A 135 -4.76 22.39 -11.40
CA GLN A 135 -4.78 23.79 -11.78
C GLN A 135 -5.78 24.65 -10.97
N PRO A 136 -7.04 24.19 -10.71
CA PRO A 136 -8.00 24.96 -9.91
C PRO A 136 -7.59 25.18 -8.45
N VAL A 137 -6.51 24.55 -8.00
CA VAL A 137 -6.05 24.58 -6.60
C VAL A 137 -4.97 25.66 -6.38
N PHE A 138 -4.25 26.07 -7.43
CA PHE A 138 -3.12 27.00 -7.30
C PHE A 138 -3.50 28.35 -6.70
N ASP A 139 -4.61 28.95 -7.12
CA ASP A 139 -5.02 30.26 -6.62
C ASP A 139 -5.56 30.24 -5.19
N SER A 140 -6.03 29.08 -4.74
CA SER A 140 -6.67 28.90 -3.43
C SER A 140 -5.77 28.27 -2.37
N THR A 141 -4.49 28.00 -2.67
CA THR A 141 -3.56 27.34 -1.75
C THR A 141 -2.18 27.98 -1.73
N THR A 142 -1.31 27.45 -0.86
CA THR A 142 0.10 27.86 -0.74
C THR A 142 1.00 27.31 -1.85
N LEU A 143 0.53 26.34 -2.67
CA LEU A 143 1.31 25.67 -3.72
C LEU A 143 1.56 26.66 -4.88
N LYS A 144 2.79 27.09 -5.04
CA LYS A 144 3.22 28.05 -6.08
C LYS A 144 4.31 27.48 -6.98
N ASN A 145 5.27 26.78 -6.40
CA ASN A 145 6.41 26.21 -7.11
C ASN A 145 6.07 24.83 -7.64
N VAL A 146 5.97 24.65 -8.95
CA VAL A 146 5.56 23.36 -9.54
C VAL A 146 6.56 22.91 -10.59
N ILE A 147 6.99 21.64 -10.46
CA ILE A 147 7.76 20.95 -11.49
C ILE A 147 6.82 19.97 -12.19
N VAL A 148 6.67 20.12 -13.51
CA VAL A 148 5.76 19.30 -14.32
C VAL A 148 6.55 18.22 -15.05
N ALA A 149 6.22 16.97 -14.78
CA ALA A 149 6.91 15.79 -15.27
C ALA A 149 6.19 15.15 -16.47
N ALA A 150 6.89 15.04 -17.59
CA ALA A 150 6.43 14.31 -18.77
C ALA A 150 7.09 12.93 -18.81
N TYR A 151 6.30 11.85 -18.77
CA TYR A 151 6.84 10.49 -18.68
C TYR A 151 7.66 10.08 -19.90
N CYS A 152 7.34 10.64 -21.07
CA CYS A 152 8.09 10.41 -22.31
C CYS A 152 9.55 10.86 -22.24
N ASP A 153 9.93 11.68 -21.26
CA ASP A 153 11.33 12.12 -21.07
C ASP A 153 12.29 10.96 -20.80
N TYR A 154 11.74 9.83 -20.33
CA TYR A 154 12.49 8.58 -20.07
C TYR A 154 12.12 7.45 -21.03
N LEU A 155 11.60 7.74 -22.21
CA LEU A 155 11.42 6.76 -23.26
C LEU A 155 12.58 6.80 -24.24
N SER A 156 12.95 5.63 -24.77
CA SER A 156 13.85 5.53 -25.92
C SER A 156 13.02 5.66 -27.21
N PRO A 157 13.64 6.00 -28.35
CA PRO A 157 12.97 5.98 -29.65
C PRO A 157 12.33 4.62 -29.98
N ASP A 158 12.94 3.52 -29.55
CA ASP A 158 12.42 2.16 -29.77
C ASP A 158 11.19 1.86 -28.91
N SER A 159 11.08 2.47 -27.74
CA SER A 159 9.93 2.31 -26.84
C SER A 159 8.61 2.78 -27.48
N LEU A 160 8.65 3.74 -28.38
CA LEU A 160 7.45 4.29 -29.03
C LEU A 160 6.70 3.27 -29.91
N ASN A 161 7.35 2.16 -30.27
CA ASN A 161 6.76 1.06 -31.01
C ASN A 161 6.10 0.00 -30.10
N GLU A 162 6.23 0.13 -28.77
CA GLU A 162 5.62 -0.78 -27.82
C GLU A 162 4.17 -0.37 -27.49
N ASP A 163 3.37 -1.35 -27.06
CA ASP A 163 2.03 -1.10 -26.52
C ASP A 163 2.14 -0.60 -25.08
N ILE A 164 2.30 0.72 -24.93
CA ILE A 164 2.45 1.42 -23.65
C ILE A 164 1.34 2.47 -23.48
N PRO A 165 0.98 2.84 -22.23
CA PRO A 165 -0.09 3.79 -21.97
C PRO A 165 0.11 5.13 -22.70
N GLU A 166 -0.97 5.69 -23.26
CA GLU A 166 -0.94 6.93 -24.04
C GLU A 166 -0.42 8.12 -23.22
N GLU A 167 -0.74 8.19 -21.93
CA GLU A 167 -0.20 9.22 -21.03
C GLU A 167 1.33 9.17 -20.90
N VAL A 168 1.94 8.00 -21.11
CA VAL A 168 3.41 7.81 -21.07
C VAL A 168 4.05 8.31 -22.36
N LYS A 169 3.40 8.13 -23.50
CA LYS A 169 3.89 8.58 -24.83
C LYS A 169 3.75 10.07 -25.06
N LYS A 170 2.81 10.72 -24.36
CA LYS A 170 2.44 12.13 -24.61
C LYS A 170 3.63 13.06 -24.38
N GLY A 171 4.00 13.83 -25.40
CA GLY A 171 5.04 14.86 -25.32
C GLY A 171 4.79 15.91 -24.25
N ALA A 172 5.86 16.59 -23.83
CA ALA A 172 5.76 17.64 -22.81
C ALA A 172 4.77 18.72 -23.21
N ILE A 173 3.94 19.17 -22.26
CA ILE A 173 2.99 20.26 -22.45
C ILE A 173 3.70 21.62 -22.37
N GLU A 174 3.14 22.62 -23.05
CA GLU A 174 3.55 24.01 -22.88
C GLU A 174 2.95 24.56 -21.58
N LEU A 175 3.80 25.14 -20.72
CA LEU A 175 3.38 25.71 -19.44
C LEU A 175 2.97 27.17 -19.63
N LEU A 176 1.73 27.49 -19.24
CA LEU A 176 1.20 28.85 -19.30
C LEU A 176 1.62 29.71 -18.10
N ASN A 177 1.99 29.10 -16.98
CA ASN A 177 2.43 29.78 -15.77
C ASN A 177 3.96 29.80 -15.73
N HIS A 178 4.55 31.00 -15.67
CA HIS A 178 6.00 31.23 -15.66
C HIS A 178 6.69 30.80 -14.36
N ASP A 179 5.93 30.58 -13.28
CA ASP A 179 6.45 30.07 -12.00
C ASP A 179 6.56 28.54 -11.99
N HIS A 180 6.08 27.87 -13.04
CA HIS A 180 6.17 26.44 -13.19
C HIS A 180 7.34 26.05 -14.10
N THR A 181 7.98 24.93 -13.79
CA THR A 181 9.17 24.45 -14.49
C THR A 181 8.90 23.10 -15.12
N ILE A 182 9.34 22.85 -16.34
CA ILE A 182 9.31 21.52 -16.92
C ILE A 182 10.41 20.64 -16.30
N TRP A 183 10.15 19.35 -16.20
CA TRP A 183 11.03 18.39 -15.56
C TRP A 183 12.49 18.43 -16.08
N LYS A 184 12.65 18.46 -17.41
CA LYS A 184 13.98 18.49 -18.05
C LYS A 184 14.83 19.67 -17.59
N ASP A 185 14.24 20.84 -17.45
CA ASP A 185 15.00 22.02 -17.04
C ASP A 185 15.46 21.91 -15.58
N ALA A 186 14.64 21.27 -14.72
CA ALA A 186 14.99 21.04 -13.33
C ALA A 186 16.13 20.04 -13.16
N VAL A 187 16.14 18.93 -13.94
CA VAL A 187 17.17 17.87 -13.80
C VAL A 187 18.43 18.11 -14.64
N GLN A 188 18.36 18.93 -15.71
CA GLN A 188 19.51 19.26 -16.56
C GLN A 188 20.25 20.51 -16.10
N GLY A 189 19.68 21.30 -15.23
CA GLY A 189 20.24 22.55 -14.73
C GLY A 189 21.33 22.30 -13.70
N LEU A 190 22.39 21.69 -13.89
CA LEU A 190 23.65 21.51 -13.13
C LEU A 190 23.72 22.15 -11.71
N PHE A 191 22.63 22.09 -10.96
CA PHE A 191 22.55 22.58 -9.59
C PHE A 191 23.08 21.48 -8.65
N ALA A 192 24.29 21.68 -8.14
CA ALA A 192 24.79 20.76 -7.11
C ALA A 192 24.04 21.02 -5.78
N PRO A 193 23.53 20.00 -5.11
CA PRO A 193 22.90 20.15 -3.79
C PRO A 193 23.95 20.56 -2.74
N SER A 194 23.46 21.17 -1.66
CA SER A 194 24.27 21.48 -0.48
C SER A 194 24.73 20.20 0.24
N GLU A 195 25.60 20.33 1.22
CA GLU A 195 25.93 19.21 2.10
C GLU A 195 24.65 18.73 2.81
N MET A 196 24.46 17.41 2.86
CA MET A 196 23.28 16.82 3.45
C MET A 196 23.32 16.95 4.98
N THR A 197 22.26 17.51 5.55
CA THR A 197 22.13 17.73 7.01
C THR A 197 21.01 16.91 7.62
N ALA A 198 20.26 16.14 6.84
CA ALA A 198 19.20 15.29 7.32
C ALA A 198 19.74 14.14 8.17
N LEU A 199 19.01 13.79 9.23
CA LEU A 199 19.33 12.74 10.18
C LEU A 199 18.33 11.58 10.07
N ALA A 200 18.69 10.41 10.60
CA ALA A 200 17.82 9.23 10.60
C ALA A 200 16.45 9.48 11.26
N ASP A 201 16.39 10.34 12.27
CA ASP A 201 15.17 10.65 13.01
C ASP A 201 14.37 11.83 12.43
N ASP A 202 14.83 12.45 11.34
CA ASP A 202 14.04 13.44 10.62
C ASP A 202 12.87 12.78 9.89
N LEU A 203 11.77 13.53 9.74
CA LEU A 203 10.65 13.08 8.91
C LEU A 203 11.11 12.90 7.46
N ALA A 204 10.78 11.74 6.91
CA ALA A 204 11.08 11.40 5.52
C ALA A 204 9.83 11.44 4.64
N VAL A 205 8.71 10.91 5.14
CA VAL A 205 7.50 10.76 4.33
C VAL A 205 6.23 10.84 5.17
N LEU A 206 5.19 11.43 4.57
CA LEU A 206 3.83 11.55 5.11
C LEU A 206 2.84 10.85 4.17
N PRO A 207 2.73 9.51 4.16
CA PRO A 207 1.67 8.85 3.42
C PRO A 207 0.31 9.13 4.09
N TYR A 208 -0.68 9.53 3.29
CA TYR A 208 -2.02 9.77 3.80
C TYR A 208 -2.88 8.51 3.77
N THR A 209 -3.56 8.24 4.88
CA THR A 209 -4.57 7.19 4.97
C THR A 209 -5.96 7.80 4.86
N SER A 210 -6.87 7.08 4.20
CA SER A 210 -8.28 7.47 4.06
C SER A 210 -9.09 7.34 5.35
N GLY A 211 -8.53 7.74 6.45
CA GLY A 211 -9.09 7.69 7.80
C GLY A 211 -10.46 7.00 7.94
N THR A 212 -10.57 6.09 8.87
CA THR A 212 -11.84 5.40 9.14
C THR A 212 -12.92 6.31 9.76
N THR A 213 -12.62 7.59 10.02
CA THR A 213 -13.50 8.52 10.76
C THR A 213 -13.81 9.83 10.04
N GLY A 214 -13.40 10.02 8.78
CA GLY A 214 -13.62 11.28 8.09
C GLY A 214 -12.44 11.72 7.22
N LEU A 215 -11.83 12.85 7.54
CA LEU A 215 -10.74 13.44 6.74
C LEU A 215 -9.49 12.56 6.72
N PRO A 216 -8.74 12.56 5.61
CA PRO A 216 -7.46 11.85 5.51
C PRO A 216 -6.46 12.32 6.57
N LYS A 217 -5.57 11.41 7.00
CA LYS A 217 -4.55 11.67 8.02
C LYS A 217 -3.17 11.31 7.50
N GLY A 218 -2.22 12.22 7.63
CA GLY A 218 -0.82 11.98 7.25
C GLY A 218 -0.08 11.21 8.35
N CYS A 219 0.46 10.04 8.00
CA CYS A 219 1.25 9.22 8.94
C CYS A 219 2.70 9.71 8.96
N MET A 220 3.20 10.16 10.10
CA MET A 220 4.56 10.69 10.24
C MET A 220 5.60 9.58 10.32
N HIS A 221 6.40 9.40 9.26
CA HIS A 221 7.49 8.44 9.21
C HIS A 221 8.84 9.13 9.08
N THR A 222 9.80 8.73 9.91
CA THR A 222 11.20 9.15 9.83
C THR A 222 11.96 8.27 8.84
N HIS A 223 13.19 8.68 8.48
CA HIS A 223 14.07 7.80 7.73
C HIS A 223 14.28 6.48 8.48
N ARG A 224 14.46 6.50 9.80
CA ARG A 224 14.64 5.31 10.64
C ARG A 224 13.46 4.35 10.57
N THR A 225 12.21 4.83 10.68
CA THR A 225 11.04 3.95 10.62
C THR A 225 10.90 3.28 9.24
N VAL A 226 11.20 4.00 8.16
CA VAL A 226 11.19 3.44 6.79
C VAL A 226 12.35 2.46 6.59
N GLN A 227 13.56 2.78 7.11
CA GLN A 227 14.71 1.89 7.07
C GLN A 227 14.42 0.55 7.75
N ALA A 228 13.71 0.55 8.88
CA ALA A 228 13.35 -0.68 9.60
C ALA A 228 12.63 -1.68 8.68
N ASN A 229 11.60 -1.22 7.95
CA ASN A 229 10.87 -2.07 7.02
C ASN A 229 11.63 -2.36 5.71
N THR A 230 12.44 -1.42 5.26
CA THR A 230 13.29 -1.62 4.06
C THR A 230 14.30 -2.73 4.30
N PHE A 231 15.05 -2.68 5.41
CA PHE A 231 16.02 -3.71 5.77
C PHE A 231 15.32 -5.03 6.16
N GLY A 232 14.21 -4.95 6.89
CA GLY A 232 13.41 -6.13 7.22
C GLY A 232 12.95 -6.90 5.98
N GLY A 233 12.35 -6.21 5.02
CA GLY A 233 11.91 -6.81 3.77
C GLY A 233 13.05 -7.32 2.89
N TYR A 234 14.18 -6.59 2.87
CA TYR A 234 15.40 -7.03 2.18
C TYR A 234 15.87 -8.41 2.68
N HIS A 235 15.98 -8.59 3.99
CA HIS A 235 16.39 -9.87 4.58
C HIS A 235 15.34 -10.96 4.42
N TRP A 236 14.06 -10.62 4.61
CA TRP A 236 12.97 -11.60 4.55
C TRP A 236 12.77 -12.20 3.16
N LEU A 237 12.86 -11.37 2.14
CA LEU A 237 12.66 -11.75 0.74
C LEU A 237 13.96 -12.11 0.02
N ASN A 238 15.10 -12.01 0.69
CA ASN A 238 16.42 -12.25 0.10
C ASN A 238 16.63 -11.49 -1.23
N ALA A 239 16.28 -10.21 -1.24
CA ALA A 239 16.37 -9.34 -2.43
C ALA A 239 17.81 -8.88 -2.65
N THR A 240 18.65 -9.69 -3.30
CA THR A 240 20.07 -9.37 -3.57
C THR A 240 20.21 -8.36 -4.70
N SER A 241 21.46 -7.92 -4.96
CA SER A 241 21.75 -7.05 -6.10
C SER A 241 21.36 -7.66 -7.46
N ASP A 242 21.35 -8.98 -7.58
CA ASP A 242 20.98 -9.66 -8.82
C ASP A 242 19.46 -9.86 -8.98
N ALA A 243 18.68 -9.39 -8.02
CA ALA A 243 17.23 -9.42 -8.13
C ALA A 243 16.73 -8.48 -9.24
N ILE A 244 15.69 -8.92 -9.94
CA ILE A 244 14.94 -8.14 -10.91
C ILE A 244 13.51 -8.05 -10.38
N CYS A 245 13.14 -6.86 -9.94
CA CYS A 245 11.91 -6.60 -9.20
C CYS A 245 10.85 -5.95 -10.12
N LEU A 246 9.66 -6.53 -10.21
CA LEU A 246 8.56 -5.94 -10.97
C LEU A 246 7.74 -4.99 -10.09
N ALA A 247 7.72 -3.71 -10.44
CA ALA A 247 7.00 -2.64 -9.76
C ALA A 247 5.65 -2.36 -10.45
N THR A 248 4.60 -3.02 -9.99
CA THR A 248 3.21 -2.83 -10.46
C THR A 248 2.34 -2.11 -9.42
N LEU A 249 2.72 -2.17 -8.14
CA LEU A 249 2.00 -1.49 -7.08
C LEU A 249 2.27 0.02 -7.12
N PRO A 250 1.27 0.86 -6.82
CA PRO A 250 1.45 2.30 -6.74
C PRO A 250 2.55 2.66 -5.73
N LEU A 251 3.54 3.44 -6.17
CA LEU A 251 4.66 3.87 -5.32
C LEU A 251 4.24 4.93 -4.27
N PHE A 252 3.12 5.63 -4.48
CA PHE A 252 2.55 6.52 -3.48
C PHE A 252 1.96 5.76 -2.26
N HIS A 253 1.72 4.46 -2.39
CA HIS A 253 1.26 3.61 -1.30
C HIS A 253 2.44 2.89 -0.64
N VAL A 254 2.42 2.77 0.70
CA VAL A 254 3.53 2.25 1.50
C VAL A 254 4.05 0.87 1.05
N THR A 255 3.18 -0.03 0.56
CA THR A 255 3.60 -1.34 0.07
C THR A 255 4.45 -1.21 -1.20
N GLY A 256 3.99 -0.45 -2.20
CA GLY A 256 4.76 -0.18 -3.41
C GLY A 256 6.05 0.59 -3.11
N MET A 257 5.95 1.61 -2.26
CA MET A 257 7.08 2.44 -1.82
C MET A 257 8.21 1.62 -1.22
N VAL A 258 7.91 0.78 -0.23
CA VAL A 258 8.94 -0.01 0.46
C VAL A 258 9.41 -1.17 -0.42
N HIS A 259 8.50 -1.99 -0.91
CA HIS A 259 8.88 -3.25 -1.56
C HIS A 259 9.28 -3.11 -3.03
N SER A 260 8.71 -2.15 -3.76
CA SER A 260 9.00 -1.98 -5.19
C SER A 260 9.98 -0.84 -5.49
N MET A 261 10.37 -0.03 -4.48
CA MET A 261 11.31 1.07 -4.64
C MET A 261 12.47 1.01 -3.62
N HIS A 262 12.20 1.10 -2.31
CA HIS A 262 13.29 1.20 -1.33
C HIS A 262 14.12 -0.08 -1.21
N ILE A 263 13.50 -1.26 -1.16
CA ILE A 263 14.22 -2.54 -1.07
C ILE A 263 15.11 -2.77 -2.30
N PRO A 264 14.62 -2.65 -3.55
CA PRO A 264 15.47 -2.77 -4.72
C PRO A 264 16.64 -1.78 -4.74
N ILE A 265 16.40 -0.52 -4.38
CA ILE A 265 17.45 0.50 -4.35
C ILE A 265 18.50 0.18 -3.28
N LEU A 266 18.08 -0.23 -2.07
CA LEU A 266 18.98 -0.66 -1.00
C LEU A 266 19.90 -1.81 -1.46
N SER A 267 19.33 -2.80 -2.14
CA SER A 267 20.08 -3.99 -2.58
C SER A 267 20.94 -3.76 -3.82
N GLY A 268 20.72 -2.70 -4.57
CA GLY A 268 21.31 -2.50 -5.89
C GLY A 268 20.65 -3.36 -6.98
N ALA A 269 19.40 -3.78 -6.80
CA ALA A 269 18.61 -4.57 -7.74
C ALA A 269 18.10 -3.71 -8.91
N THR A 270 17.56 -4.36 -9.95
CA THR A 270 16.89 -3.69 -11.07
C THR A 270 15.38 -3.63 -10.82
N VAL A 271 14.78 -2.48 -11.04
CA VAL A 271 13.32 -2.26 -10.98
C VAL A 271 12.75 -2.22 -12.39
N ILE A 272 11.91 -3.17 -12.75
CA ILE A 272 11.08 -3.11 -13.95
C ILE A 272 9.79 -2.36 -13.58
N MET A 273 9.60 -1.18 -14.14
CA MET A 273 8.52 -0.28 -13.71
C MET A 273 7.39 -0.21 -14.72
N MET A 274 6.17 -0.32 -14.23
CA MET A 274 4.93 -0.12 -14.99
C MET A 274 4.16 1.07 -14.41
N THR A 275 3.75 2.00 -15.26
CA THR A 275 2.92 3.15 -14.84
C THR A 275 1.53 2.69 -14.40
N ARG A 276 0.96 1.75 -15.14
CA ARG A 276 -0.34 1.12 -14.84
C ARG A 276 -0.26 -0.37 -15.02
N TRP A 277 -1.18 -1.07 -14.34
CA TRP A 277 -1.31 -2.51 -14.48
C TRP A 277 -1.79 -2.87 -15.89
N ASP A 278 -1.03 -3.74 -16.55
CA ASP A 278 -1.37 -4.43 -17.79
C ASP A 278 -0.83 -5.86 -17.70
N ARG A 279 -1.71 -6.85 -17.75
CA ARG A 279 -1.33 -8.25 -17.55
C ARG A 279 -0.51 -8.82 -18.71
N GLU A 280 -0.72 -8.33 -19.95
CA GLU A 280 0.05 -8.81 -21.11
C GLU A 280 1.47 -8.26 -21.08
N TYR A 281 1.60 -6.96 -20.77
CA TYR A 281 2.91 -6.35 -20.59
C TYR A 281 3.65 -6.97 -19.40
N ALA A 282 2.97 -7.23 -18.28
CA ALA A 282 3.55 -7.92 -17.13
C ALA A 282 4.06 -9.32 -17.52
N ARG A 283 3.27 -10.11 -18.27
CA ARG A 283 3.68 -11.43 -18.78
C ARG A 283 4.93 -11.32 -19.66
N LYS A 284 4.94 -10.36 -20.60
CA LYS A 284 6.08 -10.09 -21.48
C LYS A 284 7.36 -9.80 -20.69
N VAL A 285 7.33 -8.83 -19.78
CA VAL A 285 8.53 -8.42 -19.05
C VAL A 285 8.99 -9.48 -18.04
N ILE A 286 8.09 -10.24 -17.41
CA ILE A 286 8.47 -11.36 -16.53
C ILE A 286 9.27 -12.39 -17.33
N ARG A 287 8.77 -12.79 -18.50
CA ARG A 287 9.43 -13.77 -19.36
C ARG A 287 10.74 -13.25 -19.94
N ASP A 288 10.71 -12.06 -20.57
CA ASP A 288 11.81 -11.56 -21.41
C ASP A 288 12.95 -10.98 -20.55
N LEU A 289 12.63 -10.26 -19.51
CA LEU A 289 13.58 -9.62 -18.60
C LEU A 289 13.90 -10.48 -17.36
N LYS A 290 13.37 -11.71 -17.28
CA LYS A 290 13.66 -12.66 -16.21
C LYS A 290 13.41 -12.12 -14.80
N VAL A 291 12.24 -11.51 -14.61
CA VAL A 291 11.81 -11.02 -13.28
C VAL A 291 11.92 -12.13 -12.24
N THR A 292 12.52 -11.81 -11.10
CA THR A 292 12.72 -12.74 -9.99
C THR A 292 11.81 -12.47 -8.80
N HIS A 293 11.45 -11.20 -8.58
CA HIS A 293 10.66 -10.75 -7.44
C HIS A 293 9.46 -9.93 -7.92
N TRP A 294 8.28 -10.31 -7.47
CA TRP A 294 7.07 -9.55 -7.77
C TRP A 294 6.19 -9.42 -6.53
N ILE A 295 6.12 -8.21 -6.00
CA ILE A 295 5.18 -7.85 -4.93
C ILE A 295 3.92 -7.30 -5.56
N ASN A 296 2.78 -7.90 -5.24
CA ASN A 296 1.51 -7.57 -5.89
C ASN A 296 0.34 -7.63 -4.90
N ILE A 297 -0.86 -7.38 -5.39
CA ILE A 297 -2.11 -7.59 -4.65
C ILE A 297 -2.87 -8.77 -5.26
N SER A 298 -3.72 -9.40 -4.45
CA SER A 298 -4.49 -10.59 -4.84
C SER A 298 -5.24 -10.40 -6.16
N THR A 299 -5.81 -9.22 -6.42
CA THR A 299 -6.54 -8.91 -7.66
C THR A 299 -5.65 -8.93 -8.90
N MET A 300 -4.42 -8.40 -8.81
CA MET A 300 -3.44 -8.45 -9.92
C MET A 300 -3.01 -9.88 -10.21
N LEU A 301 -2.76 -10.67 -9.16
CA LEU A 301 -2.37 -12.07 -9.33
C LEU A 301 -3.51 -12.92 -9.92
N ILE A 302 -4.75 -12.69 -9.50
CA ILE A 302 -5.93 -13.36 -10.06
C ILE A 302 -6.05 -13.04 -11.55
N ASP A 303 -5.99 -11.76 -11.92
CA ASP A 303 -6.07 -11.31 -13.32
C ASP A 303 -4.92 -11.89 -14.16
N PHE A 304 -3.69 -11.87 -13.64
CA PHE A 304 -2.52 -12.45 -14.30
C PHE A 304 -2.67 -13.95 -14.55
N LEU A 305 -3.08 -14.71 -13.54
CA LEU A 305 -3.29 -16.16 -13.67
C LEU A 305 -4.53 -16.52 -14.51
N ALA A 306 -5.47 -15.60 -14.70
CA ALA A 306 -6.62 -15.78 -15.58
C ALA A 306 -6.27 -15.60 -17.07
N ASN A 307 -5.06 -15.12 -17.38
CA ASN A 307 -4.61 -14.92 -18.76
C ASN A 307 -4.52 -16.27 -19.50
N PRO A 308 -5.30 -16.49 -20.59
CA PRO A 308 -5.30 -17.76 -21.33
C PRO A 308 -3.99 -18.02 -22.09
N ALA A 309 -3.20 -16.97 -22.36
CA ALA A 309 -1.90 -17.08 -23.04
C ALA A 309 -0.74 -17.37 -22.07
N LEU A 310 -0.98 -17.35 -20.74
CA LEU A 310 0.04 -17.57 -19.74
C LEU A 310 0.43 -19.06 -19.68
N ILE A 311 1.70 -19.33 -19.84
CA ILE A 311 2.28 -20.68 -19.69
C ILE A 311 3.29 -20.70 -18.53
N LYS A 312 3.62 -21.90 -18.06
CA LYS A 312 4.53 -22.10 -16.92
C LYS A 312 5.90 -21.48 -17.17
N GLU A 313 6.39 -21.57 -18.39
CA GLU A 313 7.70 -21.08 -18.83
C GLU A 313 7.81 -19.55 -18.69
N ASP A 314 6.72 -18.81 -18.85
CA ASP A 314 6.69 -17.36 -18.69
C ASP A 314 7.09 -16.93 -17.25
N MET A 315 6.81 -17.78 -16.26
CA MET A 315 7.07 -17.53 -14.84
C MET A 315 8.31 -18.24 -14.31
N SER A 316 9.11 -18.90 -15.16
CA SER A 316 10.21 -19.77 -14.73
C SER A 316 11.35 -19.05 -13.98
N SER A 317 11.46 -17.74 -14.13
CA SER A 317 12.46 -16.90 -13.44
C SER A 317 12.02 -16.42 -12.05
N LEU A 318 10.71 -16.48 -11.75
CA LEU A 318 10.19 -16.02 -10.47
C LEU A 318 10.74 -16.85 -9.32
N MET A 319 11.23 -16.17 -8.30
CA MET A 319 11.75 -16.74 -7.05
C MET A 319 10.88 -16.37 -5.86
N ASN A 320 10.33 -15.15 -5.87
CA ASN A 320 9.48 -14.61 -4.81
C ASN A 320 8.22 -13.97 -5.38
N LEU A 321 7.08 -14.42 -4.88
CA LEU A 321 5.76 -13.83 -5.10
C LEU A 321 5.15 -13.52 -3.74
N ALA A 322 5.03 -12.23 -3.44
CA ALA A 322 4.51 -11.79 -2.16
C ALA A 322 3.50 -10.67 -2.34
N GLY A 323 2.72 -10.40 -1.30
CA GLY A 323 1.77 -9.31 -1.33
C GLY A 323 0.91 -9.22 -0.08
N GLY A 324 -0.06 -8.33 -0.14
CA GLY A 324 -0.94 -8.06 0.99
C GLY A 324 -2.13 -7.21 0.61
N GLY A 325 -2.78 -6.62 1.62
CA GLY A 325 -3.94 -5.75 1.43
C GLY A 325 -5.28 -6.49 1.33
N ALA A 326 -5.27 -7.76 0.90
CA ALA A 326 -6.41 -8.68 0.96
C ALA A 326 -5.89 -10.12 0.92
N ALA A 327 -6.58 -11.05 1.57
CA ALA A 327 -6.24 -12.46 1.55
C ALA A 327 -6.33 -13.04 0.13
N LEU A 328 -5.40 -13.92 -0.23
CA LEU A 328 -5.44 -14.62 -1.51
C LEU A 328 -6.41 -15.82 -1.42
N PRO A 329 -7.39 -15.96 -2.34
CA PRO A 329 -8.24 -17.13 -2.37
C PRO A 329 -7.42 -18.44 -2.50
N ALA A 330 -7.76 -19.45 -1.72
CA ALA A 330 -7.01 -20.72 -1.67
C ALA A 330 -6.84 -21.36 -3.06
N ALA A 331 -7.90 -21.38 -3.87
CA ALA A 331 -7.87 -21.92 -5.23
C ALA A 331 -6.85 -21.21 -6.15
N VAL A 332 -6.67 -19.90 -5.95
CA VAL A 332 -5.69 -19.09 -6.71
C VAL A 332 -4.27 -19.44 -6.24
N GLY A 333 -4.07 -19.55 -4.93
CA GLY A 333 -2.79 -19.99 -4.35
C GLY A 333 -2.38 -21.40 -4.80
N GLU A 334 -3.34 -22.33 -4.87
CA GLU A 334 -3.09 -23.68 -5.40
C GLU A 334 -2.74 -23.65 -6.89
N LYS A 335 -3.44 -22.85 -7.70
CA LYS A 335 -3.13 -22.67 -9.12
C LYS A 335 -1.71 -22.13 -9.30
N LEU A 336 -1.35 -21.09 -8.55
CA LEU A 336 0.00 -20.54 -8.55
C LEU A 336 1.05 -21.61 -8.24
N TYR A 337 0.84 -22.36 -7.15
CA TYR A 337 1.77 -23.42 -6.73
C TYR A 337 1.94 -24.52 -7.79
N LYS A 338 0.85 -24.95 -8.42
CA LYS A 338 0.89 -25.93 -9.54
C LYS A 338 1.69 -25.42 -10.74
N MET A 339 1.61 -24.12 -11.02
CA MET A 339 2.30 -23.51 -12.17
C MET A 339 3.78 -23.22 -11.88
N THR A 340 4.12 -22.78 -10.69
CA THR A 340 5.46 -22.26 -10.38
C THR A 340 6.24 -23.08 -9.36
N GLY A 341 5.57 -23.85 -8.51
CA GLY A 341 6.14 -24.44 -7.30
C GLY A 341 6.32 -23.45 -6.15
N LEU A 342 5.96 -22.18 -6.33
CA LEU A 342 6.07 -21.13 -5.32
C LEU A 342 4.78 -20.99 -4.53
N LYS A 343 4.92 -20.77 -3.22
CA LYS A 343 3.82 -20.35 -2.36
C LYS A 343 3.75 -18.83 -2.38
N PHE A 344 2.53 -18.28 -2.36
CA PHE A 344 2.33 -16.85 -2.19
C PHE A 344 2.67 -16.44 -0.75
N ILE A 345 3.49 -15.41 -0.59
CA ILE A 345 3.92 -14.90 0.71
C ILE A 345 3.01 -13.73 1.09
N GLU A 346 1.96 -14.00 1.87
CA GLU A 346 1.09 -12.95 2.36
C GLU A 346 1.77 -12.15 3.48
N GLY A 347 1.55 -10.82 3.47
CA GLY A 347 2.00 -9.91 4.51
C GLY A 347 0.89 -8.97 4.95
N TYR A 348 1.02 -8.46 6.17
CA TYR A 348 0.08 -7.51 6.77
C TYR A 348 0.79 -6.29 7.30
N GLY A 349 0.21 -5.14 7.07
CA GLY A 349 0.64 -3.86 7.59
C GLY A 349 -0.29 -2.74 7.15
N LEU A 350 0.03 -1.54 7.59
CA LEU A 350 -0.78 -0.34 7.48
C LEU A 350 0.08 0.84 7.00
N SER A 351 -0.55 1.96 6.67
CA SER A 351 0.19 3.21 6.43
C SER A 351 0.93 3.65 7.69
N GLU A 352 0.34 3.40 8.86
CA GLU A 352 0.87 3.69 10.19
C GLU A 352 2.08 2.83 10.59
N THR A 353 2.33 1.76 9.84
CA THR A 353 3.46 0.85 10.05
C THR A 353 4.44 0.83 8.86
N ILE A 354 4.31 1.79 7.96
CA ILE A 354 5.11 1.90 6.73
C ILE A 354 5.27 0.57 5.99
N ALA A 355 4.20 -0.12 5.74
CA ALA A 355 4.01 -1.46 5.20
C ALA A 355 3.98 -2.54 6.30
N GLN A 356 4.78 -3.61 6.21
CA GLN A 356 4.56 -4.83 6.99
C GLN A 356 4.91 -4.73 8.48
N THR A 357 4.06 -5.36 9.30
CA THR A 357 4.37 -5.79 10.67
C THR A 357 4.38 -7.32 10.80
N HIS A 358 3.63 -7.99 9.93
CA HIS A 358 3.62 -9.45 9.87
C HIS A 358 3.93 -9.90 8.45
N PHE A 359 4.63 -11.00 8.34
CA PHE A 359 5.02 -11.59 7.06
C PHE A 359 4.98 -13.11 7.17
N ASN A 360 4.46 -13.78 6.16
CA ASN A 360 4.61 -15.22 6.08
C ASN A 360 6.06 -15.60 5.81
N PRO A 361 6.63 -16.59 6.50
CA PRO A 361 7.92 -17.15 6.14
C PRO A 361 7.87 -17.75 4.73
N PRO A 362 8.83 -17.45 3.84
CA PRO A 362 8.79 -17.91 2.45
C PRO A 362 8.69 -19.43 2.28
N ASP A 363 9.33 -20.17 3.17
CA ASP A 363 9.35 -21.65 3.17
C ASP A 363 8.15 -22.28 3.88
N ARG A 364 7.44 -21.53 4.73
CA ARG A 364 6.32 -22.00 5.57
C ARG A 364 5.08 -21.13 5.47
N SER A 365 4.85 -20.53 4.30
CA SER A 365 3.69 -19.65 4.08
C SER A 365 2.37 -20.39 4.26
N LYS A 366 1.46 -19.80 5.03
CA LYS A 366 0.05 -20.19 5.16
C LYS A 366 -0.80 -19.22 4.33
N LEU A 367 -1.76 -19.74 3.56
CA LEU A 367 -2.72 -18.92 2.83
C LEU A 367 -3.77 -18.33 3.78
N GLN A 368 -4.30 -17.15 3.43
CA GLN A 368 -5.30 -16.43 4.22
C GLN A 368 -4.81 -16.11 5.65
N CYS A 369 -3.54 -15.88 5.78
CA CYS A 369 -2.84 -15.67 7.04
C CYS A 369 -1.97 -14.42 6.95
N LEU A 370 -2.00 -13.58 7.97
CA LEU A 370 -1.18 -12.37 8.04
C LEU A 370 0.33 -12.70 8.14
N GLY A 371 0.66 -13.92 8.57
CA GLY A 371 2.01 -14.37 8.87
C GLY A 371 2.35 -14.26 10.36
N ILE A 372 3.64 -14.24 10.64
CA ILE A 372 4.21 -14.05 11.97
C ILE A 372 4.75 -12.61 12.11
N PRO A 373 4.88 -12.07 13.34
CA PRO A 373 5.52 -10.77 13.57
C PRO A 373 6.91 -10.72 12.92
N SER A 374 7.21 -9.63 12.20
CA SER A 374 8.51 -9.42 11.57
C SER A 374 9.56 -8.95 12.58
N PHE A 375 10.75 -8.55 12.11
CA PHE A 375 11.87 -8.14 12.96
C PHE A 375 11.48 -7.13 14.05
N ASP A 376 11.78 -7.47 15.28
CA ASP A 376 11.61 -6.62 16.48
C ASP A 376 10.17 -6.12 16.71
N VAL A 377 9.18 -6.76 16.06
CA VAL A 377 7.77 -6.48 16.29
C VAL A 377 7.24 -7.28 17.47
N ASP A 378 6.74 -6.58 18.48
CA ASP A 378 5.89 -7.14 19.50
C ASP A 378 4.44 -6.97 19.08
N ALA A 379 3.78 -8.06 18.71
CA ALA A 379 2.37 -8.08 18.35
C ALA A 379 1.56 -8.84 19.39
N ARG A 380 0.43 -8.27 19.81
CA ARG A 380 -0.47 -8.88 20.80
C ARG A 380 -1.92 -8.79 20.31
N VAL A 381 -2.76 -9.62 20.89
CA VAL A 381 -4.22 -9.58 20.69
C VAL A 381 -4.84 -9.18 22.02
N ILE A 382 -5.65 -8.13 22.03
CA ILE A 382 -6.26 -7.60 23.25
C ILE A 382 -7.79 -7.54 23.14
N ASP A 383 -8.49 -7.57 24.26
CA ASP A 383 -9.89 -7.17 24.30
C ASP A 383 -10.00 -5.66 23.99
N PRO A 384 -10.75 -5.25 22.95
CA PRO A 384 -10.77 -3.83 22.53
C PRO A 384 -11.46 -2.89 23.54
N VAL A 385 -12.22 -3.44 24.52
CA VAL A 385 -12.93 -2.67 25.55
C VAL A 385 -12.14 -2.62 26.86
N HIS A 386 -11.70 -3.80 27.34
CA HIS A 386 -11.00 -3.92 28.63
C HIS A 386 -9.49 -3.75 28.49
N LEU A 387 -8.95 -3.71 27.28
CA LEU A 387 -7.52 -3.55 26.96
C LEU A 387 -6.62 -4.62 27.60
N THR A 388 -7.17 -5.78 27.92
CA THR A 388 -6.44 -6.92 28.47
C THR A 388 -5.97 -7.86 27.37
N GLU A 389 -4.75 -8.40 27.52
CA GLU A 389 -4.21 -9.37 26.56
C GLU A 389 -5.03 -10.66 26.56
N LEU A 390 -5.31 -11.19 25.37
CA LEU A 390 -6.08 -12.40 25.13
C LEU A 390 -5.17 -13.59 24.82
N GLY A 391 -5.63 -14.78 25.15
CA GLY A 391 -4.93 -16.02 24.89
C GLY A 391 -4.99 -16.45 23.41
N THR A 392 -4.21 -17.48 23.10
CA THR A 392 -4.18 -18.12 21.77
C THR A 392 -5.57 -18.56 21.33
N GLY A 393 -5.92 -18.30 20.07
CA GLY A 393 -7.23 -18.62 19.47
C GLY A 393 -8.36 -17.66 19.80
N GLN A 394 -8.19 -16.77 20.77
CA GLN A 394 -9.19 -15.76 21.11
C GLN A 394 -9.12 -14.57 20.14
N GLU A 395 -10.29 -14.05 19.79
CA GLU A 395 -10.44 -12.93 18.85
C GLU A 395 -10.46 -11.60 19.60
N GLY A 396 -9.62 -10.67 19.16
CA GLY A 396 -9.47 -9.34 19.73
C GLY A 396 -8.74 -8.38 18.82
N GLU A 397 -8.51 -7.15 19.28
CA GLU A 397 -7.77 -6.15 18.51
C GLU A 397 -6.29 -6.51 18.46
N ILE A 398 -5.72 -6.53 17.25
CA ILE A 398 -4.28 -6.65 17.06
C ILE A 398 -3.62 -5.33 17.40
N ILE A 399 -2.66 -5.34 18.31
CA ILE A 399 -1.83 -4.20 18.63
C ILE A 399 -0.38 -4.51 18.33
N VAL A 400 0.39 -3.51 17.92
CA VAL A 400 1.77 -3.71 17.49
C VAL A 400 2.71 -2.63 18.06
N SER A 401 3.92 -3.05 18.42
CA SER A 401 5.03 -2.18 18.78
C SER A 401 6.26 -2.63 18.01
N GLY A 402 7.03 -1.71 17.45
CA GLY A 402 8.22 -2.05 16.67
C GLY A 402 8.89 -0.82 16.07
N PRO A 403 10.08 -0.97 15.49
CA PRO A 403 10.88 0.16 15.00
C PRO A 403 10.25 0.86 13.77
N GLN A 404 9.32 0.21 13.06
CA GLN A 404 8.63 0.75 11.87
C GLN A 404 7.37 1.53 12.20
N ILE A 405 6.95 1.57 13.47
CA ILE A 405 5.72 2.26 13.85
C ILE A 405 5.90 3.78 13.68
N PHE A 406 4.90 4.43 13.10
CA PHE A 406 4.90 5.88 12.88
C PHE A 406 4.97 6.68 14.21
N LEU A 407 5.36 7.93 14.11
CA LEU A 407 5.40 8.82 15.29
C LEU A 407 3.99 9.23 15.73
N GLY A 408 3.03 9.19 14.84
CA GLY A 408 1.65 9.62 15.02
C GLY A 408 1.11 10.27 13.74
N TYR A 409 -0.16 10.69 13.77
CA TYR A 409 -0.79 11.44 12.69
C TYR A 409 -0.40 12.93 12.77
N PHE A 410 -0.05 13.50 11.62
CA PHE A 410 0.34 14.90 11.51
C PHE A 410 -0.83 15.84 11.85
N ASN A 411 -0.62 16.80 12.76
CA ASN A 411 -1.62 17.76 13.24
C ASN A 411 -2.92 17.12 13.78
N ARG A 412 -2.84 15.97 14.47
CA ARG A 412 -4.02 15.22 14.97
C ARG A 412 -3.76 14.73 16.40
N GLU A 413 -3.71 15.64 17.38
CA GLU A 413 -3.37 15.32 18.79
C GLU A 413 -4.37 14.34 19.40
N GLU A 414 -5.68 14.59 19.29
CA GLU A 414 -6.72 13.75 19.85
C GLU A 414 -6.69 12.32 19.28
N GLU A 415 -6.50 12.19 17.95
CA GLU A 415 -6.38 10.87 17.32
C GLU A 415 -5.11 10.16 17.75
N ASN A 416 -4.02 10.88 17.99
CA ASN A 416 -2.75 10.32 18.47
C ASN A 416 -2.89 9.75 19.87
N GLU A 417 -3.58 10.43 20.77
CA GLU A 417 -3.87 9.95 22.13
C GLU A 417 -4.66 8.63 22.10
N ASN A 418 -5.64 8.52 21.19
CA ASN A 418 -6.49 7.34 21.06
C ASN A 418 -5.87 6.19 20.26
N SER A 419 -4.79 6.46 19.51
CA SER A 419 -4.16 5.48 18.62
C SER A 419 -3.12 4.61 19.32
N PHE A 420 -2.69 4.98 20.50
CA PHE A 420 -1.67 4.25 21.24
C PHE A 420 -2.15 3.87 22.63
N ILE A 421 -1.63 2.75 23.12
CA ILE A 421 -1.78 2.33 24.52
C ILE A 421 -0.41 1.91 25.07
N GLU A 422 -0.28 1.98 26.37
CA GLU A 422 0.92 1.52 27.08
C GLU A 422 0.61 0.23 27.84
N ILE A 423 1.40 -0.81 27.61
CA ILE A 423 1.32 -2.09 28.32
C ILE A 423 2.74 -2.43 28.78
N GLU A 424 2.92 -2.66 30.08
CA GLU A 424 4.21 -3.03 30.68
C GLU A 424 5.35 -2.03 30.37
N GLY A 425 5.04 -0.72 30.29
CA GLY A 425 6.00 0.33 29.97
C GLY A 425 6.38 0.41 28.50
N LYS A 426 5.69 -0.31 27.60
CA LYS A 426 5.92 -0.33 26.18
C LYS A 426 4.72 0.24 25.42
N LYS A 427 4.98 1.15 24.48
CA LYS A 427 3.96 1.80 23.66
C LYS A 427 3.56 0.90 22.49
N PHE A 428 2.26 0.64 22.35
CA PHE A 428 1.67 -0.13 21.25
C PHE A 428 0.73 0.74 20.43
N PHE A 429 0.81 0.59 19.12
CA PHE A 429 -0.16 1.14 18.19
C PHE A 429 -1.39 0.22 18.09
N ARG A 430 -2.58 0.79 18.18
CA ARG A 430 -3.86 0.13 18.01
C ARG A 430 -4.21 0.09 16.54
N THR A 431 -4.18 -1.10 15.92
CA THR A 431 -4.40 -1.22 14.47
C THR A 431 -5.85 -1.00 14.07
N GLY A 432 -6.79 -1.19 15.00
CA GLY A 432 -8.22 -1.23 14.71
C GLY A 432 -8.66 -2.48 13.93
N ASP A 433 -7.76 -3.44 13.73
CA ASP A 433 -8.06 -4.71 13.07
C ASP A 433 -8.27 -5.80 14.11
N ILE A 434 -9.35 -6.56 13.97
CA ILE A 434 -9.64 -7.73 14.80
C ILE A 434 -9.00 -8.96 14.19
N GLY A 435 -8.29 -9.68 15.01
CA GLY A 435 -7.63 -10.92 14.61
C GLY A 435 -7.45 -11.88 15.77
N LYS A 436 -6.78 -12.99 15.49
CA LYS A 436 -6.38 -13.98 16.46
C LYS A 436 -5.01 -14.53 16.14
N ARG A 437 -4.34 -15.11 17.13
CA ARG A 437 -3.07 -15.80 16.98
C ARG A 437 -3.29 -17.30 17.21
N ASP A 438 -2.71 -18.15 16.36
CA ASP A 438 -2.72 -19.61 16.57
C ASP A 438 -1.58 -20.06 17.53
N GLU A 439 -1.53 -21.35 17.79
CA GLU A 439 -0.53 -21.97 18.68
C GLU A 439 0.90 -21.88 18.14
N GLU A 440 1.05 -21.77 16.83
CA GLU A 440 2.35 -21.60 16.14
C GLU A 440 2.80 -20.13 16.07
N GLY A 441 1.97 -19.19 16.53
CA GLY A 441 2.28 -17.76 16.53
C GLY A 441 1.95 -17.03 15.23
N TYR A 442 1.19 -17.66 14.32
CA TYR A 442 0.66 -16.99 13.13
C TYR A 442 -0.61 -16.20 13.46
N TYR A 443 -0.75 -15.04 12.81
CA TYR A 443 -1.89 -14.14 12.99
C TYR A 443 -2.87 -14.26 11.82
N PHE A 444 -4.15 -14.16 12.14
CA PHE A 444 -5.24 -14.21 11.18
C PHE A 444 -6.16 -13.02 11.39
N ILE A 445 -6.54 -12.36 10.29
CA ILE A 445 -7.53 -11.29 10.33
C ILE A 445 -8.94 -11.89 10.46
N VAL A 446 -9.78 -11.24 11.25
CA VAL A 446 -11.20 -11.58 11.38
C VAL A 446 -12.04 -10.45 10.80
N ASP A 447 -11.85 -9.22 11.28
CA ASP A 447 -12.56 -8.02 10.79
C ASP A 447 -11.88 -6.73 11.27
N ARG A 448 -12.59 -5.60 11.14
CA ARG A 448 -12.21 -4.32 11.72
C ARG A 448 -13.11 -3.96 12.90
N VAL A 449 -12.52 -3.42 13.98
CA VAL A 449 -13.27 -2.97 15.19
C VAL A 449 -14.48 -2.11 14.81
N LYS A 450 -14.32 -1.19 13.85
CA LYS A 450 -15.37 -0.26 13.41
C LYS A 450 -16.46 -0.88 12.54
N ARG A 451 -16.29 -2.11 12.07
CA ARG A 451 -17.32 -2.86 11.35
C ARG A 451 -18.16 -3.74 12.27
N MET A 452 -17.72 -3.94 13.51
CA MET A 452 -18.41 -4.78 14.47
C MET A 452 -19.87 -4.36 14.61
N ILE A 453 -20.78 -5.32 14.44
CA ILE A 453 -22.21 -5.15 14.65
C ILE A 453 -22.54 -5.67 16.05
N ASN A 454 -23.19 -4.86 16.86
CA ASN A 454 -23.63 -5.26 18.21
C ASN A 454 -25.08 -5.76 18.17
N ALA A 455 -25.25 -7.02 17.79
CA ALA A 455 -26.60 -7.62 17.69
C ALA A 455 -27.02 -8.22 19.03
N SER A 456 -27.84 -7.53 19.80
CA SER A 456 -28.33 -7.98 21.12
C SER A 456 -27.24 -8.29 22.14
N GLY A 457 -26.14 -7.51 22.12
CA GLY A 457 -24.97 -7.74 22.97
C GLY A 457 -23.94 -8.74 22.42
N PHE A 458 -24.24 -9.43 21.31
CA PHE A 458 -23.29 -10.30 20.63
C PHE A 458 -22.48 -9.50 19.61
N LYS A 459 -21.15 -9.69 19.66
CA LYS A 459 -20.22 -9.14 18.67
C LYS A 459 -20.35 -9.97 17.38
N VAL A 460 -20.72 -9.32 16.28
CA VAL A 460 -20.88 -9.96 14.97
C VAL A 460 -19.92 -9.29 13.99
N TRP A 461 -19.13 -10.10 13.32
CA TRP A 461 -18.12 -9.65 12.38
C TRP A 461 -18.64 -9.76 10.94
N PRO A 462 -18.84 -8.64 10.23
CA PRO A 462 -19.32 -8.63 8.84
C PRO A 462 -18.54 -9.54 7.91
N THR A 463 -17.23 -9.57 8.00
CA THR A 463 -16.36 -10.38 7.12
C THR A 463 -16.62 -11.89 7.29
N GLU A 464 -16.95 -12.35 8.48
CA GLU A 464 -17.32 -13.75 8.71
C GLU A 464 -18.60 -14.12 7.93
N ILE A 465 -19.59 -13.22 7.97
CA ILE A 465 -20.85 -13.40 7.27
C ILE A 465 -20.66 -13.34 5.76
N GLU A 466 -19.88 -12.37 5.29
CA GLU A 466 -19.50 -12.23 3.88
C GLU A 466 -18.83 -13.52 3.38
N GLY A 467 -17.91 -14.10 4.16
CA GLY A 467 -17.24 -15.36 3.83
C GLY A 467 -18.21 -16.54 3.68
N VAL A 468 -19.26 -16.59 4.48
CA VAL A 468 -20.31 -17.62 4.32
C VAL A 468 -21.17 -17.31 3.10
N LEU A 469 -21.60 -16.06 2.89
CA LEU A 469 -22.41 -15.65 1.73
C LEU A 469 -21.72 -15.96 0.40
N TYR A 470 -20.39 -15.81 0.29
CA TYR A 470 -19.61 -16.18 -0.91
C TYR A 470 -19.67 -17.67 -1.25
N GLN A 471 -20.09 -18.54 -0.34
CA GLN A 471 -20.30 -19.96 -0.62
C GLN A 471 -21.62 -20.24 -1.34
N HIS A 472 -22.53 -19.26 -1.40
CA HIS A 472 -23.78 -19.40 -2.12
C HIS A 472 -23.56 -19.21 -3.62
N PRO A 473 -24.02 -20.15 -4.50
CA PRO A 473 -23.74 -20.09 -5.94
C PRO A 473 -24.21 -18.80 -6.64
N ALA A 474 -25.27 -18.18 -6.13
CA ALA A 474 -25.82 -16.96 -6.71
C ALA A 474 -25.05 -15.68 -6.30
N VAL A 475 -24.19 -15.71 -5.29
CA VAL A 475 -23.51 -14.53 -4.77
C VAL A 475 -22.19 -14.28 -5.52
N LEU A 476 -22.14 -13.17 -6.25
CA LEU A 476 -20.90 -12.68 -6.90
C LEU A 476 -20.10 -11.81 -5.92
N GLN A 477 -20.77 -10.86 -5.25
CA GLN A 477 -20.16 -10.02 -4.22
C GLN A 477 -21.14 -9.79 -3.08
N ALA A 478 -20.61 -9.65 -1.86
CA ALA A 478 -21.39 -9.32 -0.67
C ALA A 478 -20.68 -8.25 0.16
N CYS A 479 -21.46 -7.35 0.75
CA CYS A 479 -21.02 -6.39 1.76
C CYS A 479 -22.02 -6.36 2.90
N VAL A 480 -21.57 -6.62 4.12
CA VAL A 480 -22.41 -6.71 5.32
C VAL A 480 -22.20 -5.47 6.19
N VAL A 481 -23.30 -4.89 6.68
CA VAL A 481 -23.29 -3.75 7.60
C VAL A 481 -24.30 -3.94 8.73
N GLY A 482 -24.07 -3.25 9.85
CA GLY A 482 -25.05 -3.12 10.92
C GLY A 482 -26.06 -2.02 10.61
N ILE A 483 -27.32 -2.31 10.82
CA ILE A 483 -28.40 -1.33 10.76
C ILE A 483 -29.13 -1.26 12.10
N PRO A 484 -29.71 -0.11 12.50
CA PRO A 484 -30.47 0.00 13.73
C PRO A 484 -31.67 -0.98 13.78
N ASP A 485 -31.88 -1.59 14.95
CA ASP A 485 -33.02 -2.48 15.22
C ASP A 485 -33.57 -2.19 16.62
N GLU A 486 -34.87 -1.95 16.72
CA GLU A 486 -35.54 -1.55 18.00
C GLU A 486 -35.37 -2.57 19.13
N ARG A 487 -35.29 -3.86 18.80
CA ARG A 487 -35.19 -4.94 19.79
C ARG A 487 -33.75 -5.35 20.10
N ARG A 488 -32.81 -5.14 19.15
CA ARG A 488 -31.48 -5.71 19.19
C ARG A 488 -30.37 -4.67 19.30
N GLY A 489 -30.74 -3.39 19.26
CA GLY A 489 -29.79 -2.30 19.08
C GLY A 489 -29.33 -2.21 17.62
N GLU A 490 -28.70 -3.27 17.13
CA GLU A 490 -28.31 -3.42 15.71
C GLU A 490 -28.72 -4.80 15.19
N THR A 491 -28.96 -4.88 13.87
CA THR A 491 -29.14 -6.14 13.14
C THR A 491 -28.31 -6.17 11.87
N VAL A 492 -28.13 -7.36 11.32
CA VAL A 492 -27.27 -7.61 10.16
C VAL A 492 -28.05 -7.38 8.86
N LYS A 493 -27.51 -6.55 7.98
CA LYS A 493 -27.96 -6.37 6.60
C LYS A 493 -26.84 -6.69 5.62
N ALA A 494 -27.14 -7.43 4.54
CA ALA A 494 -26.22 -7.71 3.45
C ALA A 494 -26.67 -7.06 2.15
N PHE A 495 -25.73 -6.39 1.48
CA PHE A 495 -25.84 -5.92 0.10
C PHE A 495 -25.16 -6.96 -0.78
N ILE A 496 -25.84 -7.43 -1.83
CA ILE A 496 -25.38 -8.55 -2.65
C ILE A 496 -25.45 -8.17 -4.13
N ILE A 497 -24.38 -8.47 -4.86
CA ILE A 497 -24.40 -8.55 -6.32
C ILE A 497 -24.55 -10.02 -6.69
N LEU A 498 -25.53 -10.31 -7.53
CA LEU A 498 -25.77 -11.66 -8.01
C LEU A 498 -24.88 -12.02 -9.19
N ASN A 499 -24.56 -13.30 -9.33
CA ASN A 499 -24.09 -13.85 -10.59
C ASN A 499 -25.20 -13.74 -11.65
N LYS A 500 -24.84 -13.36 -12.89
CA LYS A 500 -25.81 -13.10 -13.99
C LYS A 500 -26.81 -14.23 -14.24
N GLU A 501 -26.39 -15.46 -13.99
CA GLU A 501 -27.24 -16.66 -14.19
C GLU A 501 -28.42 -16.71 -13.20
N PHE A 502 -28.33 -16.00 -12.08
CA PHE A 502 -29.31 -15.99 -11.00
C PHE A 502 -30.14 -14.71 -10.93
N GLU A 503 -29.83 -13.70 -11.76
CA GLU A 503 -30.61 -12.45 -11.82
C GLU A 503 -32.07 -12.74 -12.17
N GLY A 504 -32.99 -12.28 -11.29
CA GLY A 504 -34.43 -12.50 -11.43
C GLY A 504 -34.94 -13.91 -11.06
N ASN A 505 -34.06 -14.84 -10.71
CA ASN A 505 -34.39 -16.22 -10.38
C ASN A 505 -34.22 -16.56 -8.88
N ILE A 506 -33.74 -15.63 -8.08
CA ILE A 506 -33.54 -15.79 -6.64
C ILE A 506 -34.07 -14.55 -5.90
N ASP A 507 -34.68 -14.74 -4.76
CA ASP A 507 -35.14 -13.65 -3.92
C ASP A 507 -34.34 -13.51 -2.61
N ALA A 508 -34.62 -12.42 -1.88
CA ALA A 508 -33.93 -12.11 -0.62
C ALA A 508 -34.24 -13.14 0.47
N GLU A 509 -35.45 -13.70 0.48
CA GLU A 509 -35.87 -14.66 1.49
C GLU A 509 -35.14 -16.00 1.33
N GLU A 510 -34.84 -16.41 0.12
CA GLU A 510 -34.06 -17.61 -0.18
C GLU A 510 -32.61 -17.49 0.37
N ILE A 511 -31.94 -16.36 0.16
CA ILE A 511 -30.61 -16.09 0.73
C ILE A 511 -30.65 -16.07 2.27
N VAL A 512 -31.70 -15.44 2.86
CA VAL A 512 -31.86 -15.42 4.30
C VAL A 512 -32.05 -16.84 4.86
N ASN A 513 -32.92 -17.65 4.23
CA ASN A 513 -33.17 -19.03 4.67
C ASN A 513 -31.94 -19.92 4.52
N TRP A 514 -31.21 -19.81 3.41
CA TRP A 514 -29.94 -20.50 3.22
C TRP A 514 -28.92 -20.11 4.30
N SER A 515 -28.87 -18.83 4.66
CA SER A 515 -27.98 -18.30 5.70
C SER A 515 -28.33 -18.80 7.10
N LYS A 516 -29.63 -18.92 7.43
CA LYS A 516 -30.10 -19.44 8.73
C LYS A 516 -29.64 -20.87 9.02
N GLU A 517 -29.48 -21.69 7.99
CA GLU A 517 -29.04 -23.07 8.14
C GLU A 517 -27.52 -23.18 8.45
N ARG A 518 -26.75 -22.11 8.18
CA ARG A 518 -25.29 -22.09 8.21
C ARG A 518 -24.69 -21.16 9.26
N MET A 519 -25.51 -20.30 9.84
CA MET A 519 -25.06 -19.31 10.81
C MET A 519 -25.92 -19.28 12.05
N ALA A 520 -25.31 -18.91 13.18
CA ALA A 520 -26.04 -18.71 14.44
C ALA A 520 -27.13 -17.62 14.29
N ALA A 521 -28.19 -17.73 15.09
CA ALA A 521 -29.36 -16.87 15.00
C ALA A 521 -29.10 -15.36 15.14
N TYR A 522 -28.00 -14.96 15.75
CA TYR A 522 -27.58 -13.56 15.87
C TYR A 522 -26.67 -13.09 14.73
N LYS A 523 -26.14 -13.99 13.89
CA LYS A 523 -25.19 -13.70 12.81
C LYS A 523 -25.84 -13.55 11.44
N TYR A 524 -26.80 -14.41 11.07
CA TYR A 524 -27.31 -14.40 9.70
C TYR A 524 -27.98 -13.06 9.34
N PRO A 525 -27.80 -12.58 8.09
CA PRO A 525 -28.39 -11.32 7.64
C PRO A 525 -29.93 -11.45 7.62
N ARG A 526 -30.60 -10.48 8.23
CA ARG A 526 -32.08 -10.44 8.26
C ARG A 526 -32.65 -9.63 7.13
N HIS A 527 -31.81 -8.77 6.57
CA HIS A 527 -32.16 -7.93 5.45
C HIS A 527 -31.16 -8.16 4.33
N ILE A 528 -31.64 -8.45 3.14
CA ILE A 528 -30.85 -8.57 1.91
C ILE A 528 -31.30 -7.48 0.95
N GLU A 529 -30.35 -6.78 0.35
CA GLU A 529 -30.60 -5.81 -0.71
C GLU A 529 -29.70 -6.16 -1.91
N PHE A 530 -30.33 -6.47 -3.05
CA PHE A 530 -29.57 -6.70 -4.29
C PHE A 530 -29.18 -5.37 -4.92
N ARG A 531 -27.97 -5.31 -5.45
CA ARG A 531 -27.38 -4.15 -6.12
C ARG A 531 -26.66 -4.56 -7.40
N ASP A 532 -26.64 -3.67 -8.40
CA ASP A 532 -25.87 -3.87 -9.63
C ASP A 532 -24.38 -3.60 -9.42
N SER A 533 -24.04 -2.77 -8.42
CA SER A 533 -22.66 -2.45 -8.04
C SER A 533 -22.56 -2.10 -6.57
N LEU A 534 -21.38 -2.35 -5.98
CA LEU A 534 -21.03 -1.91 -4.63
C LEU A 534 -20.02 -0.76 -4.70
N PRO A 535 -20.07 0.23 -3.79
CA PRO A 535 -19.11 1.32 -3.77
C PRO A 535 -17.71 0.81 -3.45
N MET A 536 -16.72 1.25 -4.25
CA MET A 536 -15.33 0.85 -4.12
C MET A 536 -14.42 2.06 -3.92
N THR A 537 -13.29 1.86 -3.25
CA THR A 537 -12.19 2.84 -3.25
C THR A 537 -11.46 2.79 -4.59
N SER A 538 -10.64 3.81 -4.86
CA SER A 538 -9.72 3.83 -6.00
C SER A 538 -8.70 2.67 -6.00
N SER A 539 -8.46 2.06 -4.84
CA SER A 539 -7.62 0.87 -4.68
C SER A 539 -8.37 -0.46 -4.78
N GLY A 540 -9.67 -0.43 -5.17
CA GLY A 540 -10.49 -1.64 -5.33
C GLY A 540 -11.01 -2.24 -4.01
N LYS A 541 -10.99 -1.51 -2.89
CA LYS A 541 -11.56 -1.97 -1.61
C LYS A 541 -13.01 -1.51 -1.47
N LEU A 542 -13.87 -2.38 -0.94
CA LEU A 542 -15.27 -2.05 -0.64
C LEU A 542 -15.39 -0.89 0.36
N LEU A 543 -16.18 0.13 0.00
CA LEU A 543 -16.53 1.28 0.83
C LEU A 543 -17.79 0.99 1.67
N TRP A 544 -17.72 -0.01 2.56
CA TRP A 544 -18.83 -0.44 3.41
C TRP A 544 -19.48 0.70 4.20
N ARG A 545 -18.72 1.74 4.57
CA ARG A 545 -19.23 2.91 5.28
C ARG A 545 -20.26 3.68 4.51
N LYS A 546 -20.04 3.86 3.21
CA LYS A 546 -21.00 4.55 2.38
C LYS A 546 -22.36 3.84 2.42
N LEU A 547 -22.34 2.49 2.40
CA LEU A 547 -23.55 1.68 2.54
C LEU A 547 -24.18 1.82 3.94
N GLN A 548 -23.36 1.85 4.99
CA GLN A 548 -23.84 2.04 6.36
C GLN A 548 -24.40 3.45 6.58
N GLU A 549 -23.81 4.47 5.99
CA GLU A 549 -24.31 5.86 6.03
C GLU A 549 -25.62 6.00 5.25
N GLU A 550 -25.74 5.39 4.07
CA GLU A 550 -27.00 5.33 3.31
C GLU A 550 -28.13 4.75 4.16
N GLU A 551 -27.88 3.67 4.92
CA GLU A 551 -28.87 3.07 5.79
C GLU A 551 -29.22 3.96 7.00
N LYS A 552 -28.24 4.61 7.62
CA LYS A 552 -28.51 5.56 8.72
C LYS A 552 -29.38 6.73 8.26
N GLN A 553 -29.14 7.25 7.06
CA GLN A 553 -29.96 8.32 6.48
C GLN A 553 -31.40 7.88 6.21
N LYS A 554 -31.64 6.62 5.77
CA LYS A 554 -32.98 6.07 5.58
C LYS A 554 -33.81 5.99 6.87
N VAL A 555 -33.17 5.89 8.03
CA VAL A 555 -33.83 5.80 9.35
C VAL A 555 -34.11 7.19 9.93
N MET A 556 -33.36 8.24 9.50
CA MET A 556 -33.54 9.62 10.00
C MET A 556 -34.48 10.45 9.15
N GLY A 557 -34.90 10.00 7.96
CA GLY A 557 -35.89 10.63 7.07
C GLY A 557 -37.18 9.86 7.06
#